data_af10905517c1b3858bb931d037c6d22b
#
_entry.id   af10905517c1b3858bb931d037c6d22b
#
_cell.length_a   1.000
_cell.length_b   1.000
_cell.length_c   1.000
_cell.angle_alpha   90.00
_cell.angle_beta   90.00
_cell.angle_gamma   90.00
#
_symmetry.space_group_name_H-M   'P 1'
#
loop_
_entity.id
_entity.type
_entity.pdbx_description
1 polymer ?
#
loop_
_entity_poly.entity_id
_entity_poly.type
_entity_poly.pdbx_seq_one_letter_code
_entity_poly.pdbx_strand_id
1 'polypeptide(L)'
;MSAPDIGAPIARLPRVSTKDLNGVRRALPNGRLNVLLIAYQRWQQLEVDTWIPALDGLERSYDGVSYFELPVVGEMSRAGQRGLDFFMRRGIPDREVRSRTLTFYVDTAGFREPLGIPDEEHIAVVLVDIDGLVLWRGSGPHSEATER
;
A
#
# COMPACT_ATOMS: atom_id res chain seq x y z
N MET A 1 -18.68 -0.13 -7.98
CA MET A 1 -17.56 0.23 -8.88
C MET A 1 -18.13 0.52 -10.26
N SER A 2 -17.81 1.66 -10.81
CA SER A 2 -18.26 2.00 -12.15
C SER A 2 -17.46 1.21 -13.20
N ALA A 3 -18.04 1.07 -14.39
CA ALA A 3 -17.33 0.46 -15.50
C ALA A 3 -16.09 1.30 -15.86
N PRO A 4 -15.02 0.67 -16.35
CA PRO A 4 -13.85 1.43 -16.79
C PRO A 4 -14.23 2.40 -17.89
N ASP A 5 -13.66 3.57 -17.82
CA ASP A 5 -13.78 4.56 -18.89
C ASP A 5 -12.92 4.07 -20.07
N ILE A 6 -13.56 3.83 -21.21
CA ILE A 6 -12.89 3.25 -22.37
C ILE A 6 -11.77 4.16 -22.89
N GLY A 7 -11.88 5.47 -22.67
CA GLY A 7 -10.87 6.41 -23.12
C GLY A 7 -9.76 6.68 -22.13
N ALA A 8 -9.87 6.20 -20.88
CA ALA A 8 -8.91 6.50 -19.84
C ALA A 8 -7.71 5.54 -19.86
N PRO A 9 -6.49 6.02 -19.51
CA PRO A 9 -5.36 5.13 -19.33
C PRO A 9 -5.64 4.08 -18.27
N ILE A 10 -5.20 2.86 -18.49
CA ILE A 10 -5.32 1.78 -17.53
C ILE A 10 -4.29 2.01 -16.41
N ALA A 11 -4.75 2.15 -15.16
CA ALA A 11 -3.86 2.30 -14.02
C ALA A 11 -3.22 0.95 -13.68
N ARG A 12 -1.93 0.96 -13.42
CA ARG A 12 -1.17 -0.25 -13.17
C ARG A 12 -0.06 0.01 -12.16
N LEU A 13 0.11 -0.92 -11.23
CA LEU A 13 1.27 -0.92 -10.34
C LEU A 13 2.48 -1.42 -11.13
N PRO A 14 3.52 -0.61 -11.33
CA PRO A 14 4.74 -1.12 -11.96
C PRO A 14 5.37 -2.18 -11.04
N ARG A 15 6.15 -3.05 -11.63
CA ARG A 15 6.84 -4.08 -10.85
C ARG A 15 7.83 -3.40 -9.90
N VAL A 16 7.63 -3.56 -8.60
CA VAL A 16 8.43 -2.90 -7.57
C VAL A 16 8.88 -3.91 -6.53
N SER A 17 10.00 -3.64 -5.87
CA SER A 17 10.44 -4.44 -4.75
C SER A 17 11.12 -3.58 -3.70
N THR A 18 10.96 -3.98 -2.44
CA THR A 18 11.63 -3.35 -1.32
C THR A 18 11.72 -4.38 -0.19
N LYS A 19 12.44 -4.04 0.87
CA LYS A 19 12.49 -4.90 2.06
C LYS A 19 11.34 -4.54 2.98
N ASP A 20 10.70 -5.55 3.57
CA ASP A 20 9.78 -5.31 4.66
C ASP A 20 10.56 -4.90 5.92
N LEU A 21 9.86 -4.61 7.01
CA LEU A 21 10.52 -4.17 8.24
C LEU A 21 11.24 -5.29 8.99
N ASN A 22 11.10 -6.54 8.54
CA ASN A 22 11.91 -7.65 9.02
C ASN A 22 13.17 -7.86 8.16
N GLY A 23 13.38 -7.04 7.14
CA GLY A 23 14.53 -7.13 6.25
C GLY A 23 14.37 -8.14 5.13
N VAL A 24 13.19 -8.72 4.94
CA VAL A 24 12.91 -9.68 3.87
C VAL A 24 12.47 -8.92 2.62
N ARG A 25 13.09 -9.24 1.49
CA ARG A 25 12.72 -8.59 0.23
C ARG A 25 11.36 -9.08 -0.25
N ARG A 26 10.52 -8.13 -0.60
CA ARG A 26 9.18 -8.38 -1.12
C ARG A 26 9.02 -7.69 -2.47
N ALA A 27 8.42 -8.36 -3.41
CA ALA A 27 8.12 -7.80 -4.73
C ALA A 27 6.61 -7.74 -4.92
N LEU A 28 6.15 -6.70 -5.62
CA LEU A 28 4.75 -6.54 -6.01
C LEU A 28 4.69 -6.22 -7.50
N PRO A 29 3.75 -6.77 -8.24
CA PRO A 29 2.77 -7.79 -7.85
C PRO A 29 3.44 -9.11 -7.48
N ASN A 30 2.75 -9.92 -6.69
CA ASN A 30 3.32 -11.16 -6.13
C ASN A 30 2.53 -12.43 -6.48
N GLY A 31 1.73 -12.37 -7.54
CA GLY A 31 0.90 -13.50 -7.96
C GLY A 31 -0.40 -13.67 -7.20
N ARG A 32 -0.71 -12.73 -6.31
CA ARG A 32 -1.96 -12.73 -5.52
C ARG A 32 -2.68 -11.42 -5.75
N LEU A 33 -3.97 -11.38 -5.40
CA LEU A 33 -4.69 -10.11 -5.28
C LEU A 33 -4.14 -9.37 -4.07
N ASN A 34 -3.82 -8.11 -4.23
CA ASN A 34 -3.25 -7.31 -3.15
C ASN A 34 -4.07 -6.06 -2.91
N VAL A 35 -4.37 -5.79 -1.64
CA VAL A 35 -4.90 -4.50 -1.22
C VAL A 35 -3.72 -3.71 -0.67
N LEU A 36 -3.48 -2.53 -1.21
CA LEU A 36 -2.36 -1.68 -0.83
C LEU A 36 -2.87 -0.46 -0.10
N LEU A 37 -2.44 -0.30 1.15
CA LEU A 37 -2.74 0.88 1.97
C LEU A 37 -1.55 1.83 1.84
N ILE A 38 -1.68 2.85 1.01
CA ILE A 38 -0.58 3.73 0.65
C ILE A 38 -0.69 5.02 1.45
N ALA A 39 0.30 5.28 2.30
CA ALA A 39 0.34 6.45 3.16
C ALA A 39 1.58 7.30 2.85
N TYR A 40 1.44 8.61 2.95
CA TYR A 40 2.50 9.57 2.60
C TYR A 40 2.96 10.38 3.81
N GLN A 41 2.12 10.46 4.84
CA GLN A 41 2.37 11.26 6.02
C GLN A 41 2.11 10.45 7.27
N ARG A 42 2.85 10.74 8.32
CA ARG A 42 2.81 9.98 9.56
C ARG A 42 1.41 9.93 10.19
N TRP A 43 0.67 11.05 10.17
CA TRP A 43 -0.67 11.10 10.76
C TRP A 43 -1.65 10.17 10.03
N GLN A 44 -1.37 9.83 8.78
CA GLN A 44 -2.24 8.99 7.97
C GLN A 44 -2.31 7.55 8.49
N GLN A 45 -1.44 7.17 9.42
CA GLN A 45 -1.54 5.88 10.08
C GLN A 45 -2.91 5.69 10.75
N LEU A 46 -3.52 6.78 11.23
CA LEU A 46 -4.87 6.72 11.79
C LEU A 46 -5.88 6.23 10.76
N GLU A 47 -5.75 6.68 9.51
CA GLU A 47 -6.63 6.21 8.44
C GLU A 47 -6.33 4.77 8.06
N VAL A 48 -5.06 4.39 7.98
CA VAL A 48 -4.66 3.00 7.71
C VAL A 48 -5.28 2.07 8.75
N ASP A 49 -5.19 2.43 10.01
CA ASP A 49 -5.69 1.59 11.11
C ASP A 49 -7.18 1.30 11.00
N THR A 50 -7.95 2.20 10.39
CA THR A 50 -9.40 1.98 10.22
C THR A 50 -9.73 0.85 9.25
N TRP A 51 -8.80 0.51 8.35
CA TRP A 51 -9.00 -0.54 7.35
C TRP A 51 -8.61 -1.93 7.85
N ILE A 52 -7.75 -2.01 8.87
CA ILE A 52 -7.13 -3.27 9.27
C ILE A 52 -8.14 -4.35 9.65
N PRO A 53 -9.19 -4.08 10.48
CA PRO A 53 -10.13 -5.14 10.82
C PRO A 53 -10.85 -5.74 9.60
N ALA A 54 -11.25 -4.89 8.64
CA ALA A 54 -11.92 -5.37 7.43
C ALA A 54 -10.97 -6.20 6.57
N LEU A 55 -9.71 -5.78 6.44
CA LEU A 55 -8.73 -6.49 5.63
C LEU A 55 -8.28 -7.79 6.26
N ASP A 56 -8.15 -7.84 7.59
CA ASP A 56 -7.90 -9.11 8.29
C ASP A 56 -9.03 -10.11 8.05
N GLY A 57 -10.27 -9.63 8.08
CA GLY A 57 -11.43 -10.45 7.75
C GLY A 57 -11.40 -10.96 6.32
N LEU A 58 -11.00 -10.11 5.39
CA LEU A 58 -10.89 -10.46 3.98
C LEU A 58 -9.85 -11.56 3.76
N GLU A 59 -8.68 -11.45 4.38
CA GLU A 59 -7.63 -12.47 4.28
C GLU A 59 -8.06 -13.81 4.85
N ARG A 60 -8.82 -13.79 5.95
CA ARG A 60 -9.34 -15.02 6.54
C ARG A 60 -10.38 -15.70 5.67
N SER A 61 -11.12 -14.92 4.89
CA SER A 61 -12.22 -15.42 4.07
C SER A 61 -11.79 -15.89 2.68
N TYR A 62 -10.67 -15.39 2.17
CA TYR A 62 -10.24 -15.66 0.79
C TYR A 62 -8.74 -15.93 0.73
N ASP A 63 -8.35 -17.10 0.25
CA ASP A 63 -6.96 -17.54 0.21
C ASP A 63 -6.07 -16.74 -0.74
N GLY A 64 -6.63 -16.20 -1.79
CA GLY A 64 -5.84 -15.54 -2.84
C GLY A 64 -5.59 -14.05 -2.59
N VAL A 65 -5.95 -13.52 -1.43
CA VAL A 65 -5.88 -12.08 -1.14
C VAL A 65 -4.88 -11.81 -0.01
N SER A 66 -4.07 -10.79 -0.20
CA SER A 66 -3.17 -10.27 0.84
C SER A 66 -3.27 -8.76 0.88
N TYR A 67 -2.90 -8.14 2.00
CA TYR A 67 -2.81 -6.70 2.06
C TYR A 67 -1.46 -6.26 2.61
N PHE A 68 -1.04 -5.07 2.21
CA PHE A 68 0.22 -4.46 2.64
C PHE A 68 0.02 -2.99 2.97
N GLU A 69 0.80 -2.51 3.94
CA GLU A 69 0.89 -1.09 4.25
C GLU A 69 2.13 -0.56 3.52
N LEU A 70 1.94 0.45 2.70
CA LEU A 70 3.02 1.03 1.90
C LEU A 70 3.24 2.50 2.29
N PRO A 71 4.09 2.74 3.30
CA PRO A 71 4.55 4.11 3.53
C PRO A 71 5.42 4.55 2.35
N VAL A 72 5.01 5.62 1.67
CA VAL A 72 5.76 6.18 0.55
C VAL A 72 6.42 7.46 1.04
N VAL A 73 7.73 7.40 1.18
CA VAL A 73 8.57 8.48 1.69
C VAL A 73 9.39 9.01 0.52
N GLY A 74 9.65 10.30 0.49
CA GLY A 74 10.48 10.88 -0.54
C GLY A 74 11.87 10.25 -0.58
N GLU A 75 12.62 10.52 -1.63
CA GLU A 75 13.96 9.98 -1.80
C GLU A 75 14.84 10.37 -0.61
N MET A 76 15.63 9.42 -0.13
CA MET A 76 16.52 9.58 1.01
C MET A 76 17.83 8.86 0.76
N SER A 77 18.90 9.32 1.42
CA SER A 77 20.17 8.59 1.41
C SER A 77 19.99 7.21 2.05
N ARG A 78 20.93 6.30 1.76
CA ARG A 78 20.88 4.96 2.36
C ARG A 78 20.95 5.01 3.88
N ALA A 79 21.75 5.93 4.43
CA ALA A 79 21.84 6.10 5.88
C ALA A 79 20.50 6.58 6.46
N GLY A 80 19.83 7.53 5.78
CA GLY A 80 18.52 8.00 6.19
C GLY A 80 17.49 6.90 6.15
N GLN A 81 17.50 6.06 5.10
CA GLN A 81 16.61 4.92 4.97
C GLN A 81 16.79 3.93 6.12
N ARG A 82 18.03 3.59 6.44
CA ARG A 82 18.32 2.67 7.54
C ARG A 82 17.84 3.23 8.88
N GLY A 83 18.02 4.53 9.11
CA GLY A 83 17.57 5.18 10.33
C GLY A 83 16.06 5.14 10.47
N LEU A 84 15.33 5.47 9.39
CA LEU A 84 13.87 5.44 9.41
C LEU A 84 13.35 4.02 9.58
N ASP A 85 13.92 3.04 8.89
CA ASP A 85 13.54 1.64 9.03
C ASP A 85 13.75 1.16 10.46
N PHE A 86 14.84 1.56 11.09
CA PHE A 86 15.11 1.22 12.48
C PHE A 86 14.04 1.78 13.42
N PHE A 87 13.67 3.06 13.25
CA PHE A 87 12.61 3.68 14.04
C PHE A 87 11.27 3.01 13.81
N MET A 88 10.93 2.72 12.56
CA MET A 88 9.66 2.06 12.26
C MET A 88 9.60 0.65 12.84
N ARG A 89 10.70 -0.10 12.76
CA ARG A 89 10.77 -1.43 13.35
C ARG A 89 10.57 -1.38 14.87
N ARG A 90 11.15 -0.40 15.54
CA ARG A 90 10.97 -0.24 17.00
C ARG A 90 9.54 0.15 17.36
N GLY A 91 8.88 0.93 16.50
CA GLY A 91 7.50 1.36 16.71
C GLY A 91 6.47 0.29 16.39
N ILE A 92 6.87 -0.78 15.70
CA ILE A 92 5.97 -1.87 15.28
C ILE A 92 6.54 -3.19 15.82
N PRO A 93 6.19 -3.57 17.06
CA PRO A 93 6.77 -4.77 17.68
C PRO A 93 6.25 -6.08 17.09
N ASP A 94 5.08 -6.08 16.46
CA ASP A 94 4.48 -7.28 15.89
C ASP A 94 5.20 -7.68 14.60
N ARG A 95 5.77 -8.89 14.59
CA ARG A 95 6.53 -9.39 13.45
C ARG A 95 5.67 -9.53 12.20
N GLU A 96 4.41 -9.93 12.34
CA GLU A 96 3.51 -10.05 11.20
C GLU A 96 3.21 -8.69 10.58
N VAL A 97 2.95 -7.67 11.39
CA VAL A 97 2.73 -6.32 10.89
C VAL A 97 3.98 -5.80 10.19
N ARG A 98 5.17 -6.08 10.71
CA ARG A 98 6.42 -5.72 10.04
C ARG A 98 6.57 -6.40 8.68
N SER A 99 6.08 -7.64 8.55
CA SER A 99 6.15 -8.36 7.27
C SER A 99 5.24 -7.77 6.20
N ARG A 100 4.23 -7.00 6.61
CA ARG A 100 3.27 -6.35 5.70
C ARG A 100 3.63 -4.89 5.41
N THR A 101 4.63 -4.34 6.10
CA THR A 101 5.00 -2.93 5.96
C THR A 101 6.15 -2.80 4.98
N LEU A 102 5.86 -2.23 3.83
CA LEU A 102 6.80 -2.06 2.72
C LEU A 102 7.02 -0.58 2.48
N THR A 103 8.14 -0.07 2.95
CA THR A 103 8.47 1.36 2.81
C THR A 103 9.15 1.60 1.48
N PHE A 104 8.66 2.60 0.72
CA PHE A 104 9.23 3.00 -0.56
C PHE A 104 9.84 4.39 -0.44
N TYR A 105 11.12 4.48 -0.75
CA TYR A 105 11.89 5.72 -0.75
C TYR A 105 12.05 6.21 -2.19
N VAL A 106 11.00 6.83 -2.70
CA VAL A 106 10.91 7.17 -4.12
C VAL A 106 10.29 8.55 -4.28
N ASP A 107 10.36 9.10 -5.49
CA ASP A 107 9.58 10.29 -5.84
C ASP A 107 8.10 9.99 -5.68
N THR A 108 7.45 10.69 -4.75
CA THR A 108 6.06 10.39 -4.39
C THR A 108 5.09 10.65 -5.55
N ALA A 109 5.30 11.72 -6.30
CA ALA A 109 4.46 12.01 -7.47
C ALA A 109 4.64 10.95 -8.55
N GLY A 110 5.86 10.52 -8.82
CA GLY A 110 6.16 9.47 -9.77
C GLY A 110 5.56 8.12 -9.37
N PHE A 111 5.47 7.86 -8.07
CA PHE A 111 4.83 6.66 -7.56
C PHE A 111 3.31 6.71 -7.76
N ARG A 112 2.70 7.87 -7.52
CA ARG A 112 1.24 8.04 -7.62
C ARG A 112 0.73 7.98 -9.06
N GLU A 113 1.49 8.51 -10.00
CA GLU A 113 1.03 8.70 -11.38
C GLU A 113 0.55 7.42 -12.05
N PRO A 114 1.34 6.32 -12.09
CA PRO A 114 0.88 5.09 -12.73
C PRO A 114 -0.34 4.46 -12.06
N LEU A 115 -0.55 4.75 -10.78
CA LEU A 115 -1.69 4.21 -10.02
C LEU A 115 -2.93 5.10 -10.12
N GLY A 116 -2.81 6.26 -10.72
CA GLY A 116 -3.93 7.20 -10.86
C GLY A 116 -4.33 7.87 -9.55
N ILE A 117 -3.41 8.00 -8.60
CA ILE A 117 -3.67 8.64 -7.31
C ILE A 117 -3.43 10.15 -7.45
N PRO A 118 -4.47 11.00 -7.24
CA PRO A 118 -4.35 12.41 -7.56
C PRO A 118 -3.54 13.25 -6.58
N ASP A 119 -3.51 12.87 -5.30
CA ASP A 119 -2.84 13.67 -4.28
C ASP A 119 -2.41 12.82 -3.09
N GLU A 120 -1.86 13.46 -2.05
CA GLU A 120 -1.35 12.82 -0.85
C GLU A 120 -2.07 13.30 0.42
N GLU A 121 -3.27 13.88 0.26
CA GLU A 121 -4.01 14.44 1.40
C GLU A 121 -4.60 13.37 2.32
N HIS A 122 -4.87 12.20 1.75
CA HIS A 122 -5.37 11.03 2.47
C HIS A 122 -4.62 9.80 1.99
N ILE A 123 -4.77 8.70 2.71
CA ILE A 123 -4.24 7.44 2.21
C ILE A 123 -4.97 7.05 0.93
N ALA A 124 -4.29 6.32 0.07
CA ALA A 124 -4.92 5.66 -1.05
C ALA A 124 -5.05 4.18 -0.73
N VAL A 125 -6.20 3.61 -1.07
CA VAL A 125 -6.43 2.17 -0.94
C VAL A 125 -6.62 1.63 -2.34
N VAL A 126 -5.75 0.71 -2.75
CA VAL A 126 -5.72 0.23 -4.13
C VAL A 126 -5.79 -1.29 -4.13
N LEU A 127 -6.75 -1.84 -4.87
CA LEU A 127 -6.81 -3.28 -5.12
C LEU A 127 -6.17 -3.55 -6.47
N VAL A 128 -5.13 -4.38 -6.49
CA VAL A 128 -4.45 -4.76 -7.73
C VAL A 128 -4.53 -6.26 -7.94
N ASP A 129 -4.60 -6.67 -9.21
CA ASP A 129 -4.64 -8.08 -9.57
C ASP A 129 -3.23 -8.68 -9.60
N ILE A 130 -3.15 -9.95 -10.02
CA ILE A 130 -1.89 -10.69 -10.04
C ILE A 130 -0.84 -10.09 -10.98
N ASP A 131 -1.26 -9.25 -11.92
CA ASP A 131 -0.38 -8.58 -12.88
C ASP A 131 -0.15 -7.11 -12.51
N GLY A 132 -0.73 -6.63 -11.42
CA GLY A 132 -0.59 -5.24 -10.99
C GLY A 132 -1.63 -4.29 -11.55
N LEU A 133 -2.64 -4.80 -12.29
CA LEU A 133 -3.70 -3.95 -12.81
C LEU A 133 -4.58 -3.45 -11.67
N VAL A 134 -4.84 -2.15 -11.63
CA VAL A 134 -5.70 -1.54 -10.61
C VAL A 134 -7.14 -1.89 -10.89
N LEU A 135 -7.76 -2.65 -9.99
CA LEU A 135 -9.15 -3.06 -10.09
C LEU A 135 -10.09 -2.12 -9.35
N TRP A 136 -9.61 -1.52 -8.27
CA TRP A 136 -10.40 -0.62 -7.45
C TRP A 136 -9.48 0.34 -6.71
N ARG A 137 -10.01 1.53 -6.45
CA ARG A 137 -9.25 2.59 -5.78
C ARG A 137 -10.19 3.38 -4.88
N GLY A 138 -9.74 3.67 -3.66
CA GLY A 138 -10.43 4.52 -2.72
C GLY A 138 -9.43 5.40 -1.99
N SER A 139 -9.92 6.27 -1.14
CA SER A 139 -9.07 7.13 -0.31
C SER A 139 -9.71 7.41 1.03
N GLY A 140 -8.87 7.75 2.01
CA GLY A 140 -9.33 8.13 3.35
C GLY A 140 -9.69 6.94 4.23
N PRO A 141 -10.32 7.21 5.37
CA PRO A 141 -10.63 6.16 6.33
C PRO A 141 -11.69 5.20 5.81
N HIS A 142 -11.70 3.99 6.36
CA HIS A 142 -12.67 2.97 6.02
C HIS A 142 -14.07 3.36 6.50
N SER A 143 -15.06 3.05 5.66
CA SER A 143 -16.47 3.14 6.03
C SER A 143 -17.20 1.97 5.39
N GLU A 144 -18.42 1.68 5.87
CA GLU A 144 -19.22 0.59 5.30
C GLU A 144 -19.47 0.79 3.80
N ALA A 145 -19.58 2.04 3.36
CA ALA A 145 -19.80 2.34 1.95
C ALA A 145 -18.58 2.00 1.07
N THR A 146 -17.36 2.06 1.62
CA THR A 146 -16.14 1.77 0.88
C THR A 146 -15.72 0.32 0.96
N GLU A 147 -16.36 -0.49 1.79
CA GLU A 147 -16.01 -1.91 1.96
C GLU A 147 -16.37 -2.76 0.75
N ARG A 148 -17.23 -2.28 -0.09
CA ARG A 148 -17.75 -3.04 -1.24
C ARG A 148 -16.82 -3.05 -2.44
#